data_7acf2f8515f04c66db01eb21097f9e0d
#
_entry.id   7acf2f8515f04c66db01eb21097f9e0d
#
_cell.length_a   1.000
_cell.length_b   1.000
_cell.length_c   1.000
_cell.angle_alpha   90.00
_cell.angle_beta   90.00
_cell.angle_gamma   90.00
#
_symmetry.space_group_name_H-M   'P 1'
#
loop_
_entity.id
_entity.type
_entity.pdbx_description
1 polymer ?
#
loop_
_entity_poly.entity_id
_entity_poly.type
_entity_poly.pdbx_seq_one_letter_code
_entity_poly.pdbx_strand_id
1 'polypeptide(L)'
;MDRQVVVEARAWLGTPYVHQASVLGAGTDCLGLIRGVWRGLIGAEPEAVPGYTADWSEASGREELLGAALRWLVLKPLDAPAAGDVLLFRMREGAVAKHLGIQSETGDEPRFIHAYAGHAVVESPLSDPWARKIVGRFAFPLKG
;
A
#
# COMPACT_ATOMS: atom_id res chain seq x y z
N MET A 1 14.51 8.49 2.77
CA MET A 1 14.33 7.55 1.63
C MET A 1 14.64 6.15 2.09
N ASP A 2 13.75 5.21 1.85
CA ASP A 2 13.96 3.86 2.33
C ASP A 2 14.03 2.85 1.19
N ARG A 3 15.24 2.61 0.71
CA ARG A 3 15.48 1.68 -0.39
C ARG A 3 15.18 0.23 -0.01
N GLN A 4 15.28 -0.14 1.27
CA GLN A 4 14.97 -1.49 1.72
C GLN A 4 13.50 -1.82 1.47
N VAL A 5 12.61 -0.87 1.68
CA VAL A 5 11.18 -1.05 1.42
C VAL A 5 10.95 -1.33 -0.06
N VAL A 6 11.60 -0.56 -0.93
CA VAL A 6 11.44 -0.71 -2.38
C VAL A 6 11.96 -2.08 -2.85
N VAL A 7 13.13 -2.49 -2.37
CA VAL A 7 13.71 -3.80 -2.71
C VAL A 7 12.75 -4.91 -2.28
N GLU A 8 12.23 -4.83 -1.04
CA GLU A 8 11.31 -5.84 -0.52
C GLU A 8 10.01 -5.87 -1.33
N ALA A 9 9.47 -4.71 -1.65
CA ALA A 9 8.24 -4.63 -2.45
C ALA A 9 8.45 -5.17 -3.87
N ARG A 10 9.59 -4.89 -4.49
CA ARG A 10 9.89 -5.38 -5.84
C ARG A 10 9.99 -6.90 -5.90
N ALA A 11 10.32 -7.56 -4.80
CA ALA A 11 10.31 -9.03 -4.75
C ALA A 11 8.91 -9.60 -4.97
N TRP A 12 7.86 -8.82 -4.74
CA TRP A 12 6.47 -9.24 -4.92
C TRP A 12 5.95 -9.06 -6.35
N LEU A 13 6.71 -8.41 -7.24
CA LEU A 13 6.27 -8.20 -8.63
C LEU A 13 5.91 -9.54 -9.28
N GLY A 14 4.76 -9.56 -9.94
CA GLY A 14 4.25 -10.77 -10.59
C GLY A 14 3.43 -11.68 -9.69
N THR A 15 3.38 -11.43 -8.37
CA THR A 15 2.51 -12.20 -7.47
C THR A 15 1.05 -12.00 -7.88
N PRO A 16 0.28 -13.08 -8.11
CA PRO A 16 -1.12 -12.95 -8.55
C PRO A 16 -2.00 -12.24 -7.52
N TYR A 17 -3.04 -11.56 -8.00
CA TYR A 17 -4.01 -10.98 -7.09
C TYR A 17 -4.90 -12.06 -6.49
N VAL A 18 -4.90 -12.15 -5.15
CA VAL A 18 -5.79 -13.04 -4.40
C VAL A 18 -6.29 -12.28 -3.19
N HIS A 19 -7.61 -12.10 -3.11
CA HIS A 19 -8.24 -11.35 -2.02
C HIS A 19 -7.86 -11.92 -0.66
N GLN A 20 -7.47 -11.05 0.27
CA GLN A 20 -7.04 -11.35 1.65
C GLN A 20 -5.74 -12.15 1.77
N ALA A 21 -5.08 -12.47 0.66
CA ALA A 21 -3.84 -13.24 0.70
C ALA A 21 -2.64 -12.32 0.89
N SER A 22 -1.55 -12.89 1.42
CA SER A 22 -0.27 -12.22 1.57
C SER A 22 0.84 -13.27 1.57
N VAL A 23 1.02 -13.95 0.42
CA VAL A 23 2.02 -15.00 0.24
C VAL A 23 2.82 -14.71 -1.03
N LEU A 24 4.10 -14.45 -0.85
CA LEU A 24 5.02 -14.11 -1.95
C LEU A 24 4.93 -15.15 -3.06
N GLY A 25 4.70 -14.69 -4.28
CA GLY A 25 4.62 -15.54 -5.46
C GLY A 25 3.32 -16.32 -5.62
N ALA A 26 2.55 -16.51 -4.56
CA ALA A 26 1.32 -17.30 -4.59
C ALA A 26 0.06 -16.44 -4.67
N GLY A 27 0.00 -15.35 -3.93
CA GLY A 27 -1.16 -14.48 -3.97
C GLY A 27 -1.08 -13.34 -2.98
N THR A 28 -1.58 -12.18 -3.36
CA THR A 28 -1.69 -11.02 -2.47
C THR A 28 -2.72 -10.04 -3.00
N ASP A 29 -3.34 -9.28 -2.09
CA ASP A 29 -4.09 -8.09 -2.44
C ASP A 29 -3.28 -6.86 -2.03
N CYS A 30 -3.87 -5.65 -2.12
CA CYS A 30 -3.12 -4.42 -1.85
C CYS A 30 -2.66 -4.34 -0.39
N LEU A 31 -3.47 -4.76 0.56
CA LEU A 31 -3.08 -4.81 1.96
C LEU A 31 -2.07 -5.92 2.20
N GLY A 32 -2.23 -7.06 1.53
CA GLY A 32 -1.31 -8.20 1.64
C GLY A 32 0.11 -7.82 1.27
N LEU A 33 0.28 -6.97 0.27
CA LEU A 33 1.60 -6.46 -0.12
C LEU A 33 2.25 -5.68 1.03
N ILE A 34 1.51 -4.76 1.65
CA ILE A 34 2.00 -3.97 2.80
C ILE A 34 2.35 -4.90 3.97
N ARG A 35 1.49 -5.89 4.25
CA ARG A 35 1.72 -6.87 5.32
C ARG A 35 2.99 -7.69 5.04
N GLY A 36 3.19 -8.08 3.79
CA GLY A 36 4.37 -8.86 3.39
C GLY A 36 5.67 -8.08 3.55
N VAL A 37 5.67 -6.82 3.15
CA VAL A 37 6.83 -5.95 3.34
C VAL A 37 7.10 -5.75 4.84
N TRP A 38 6.05 -5.55 5.64
CA TRP A 38 6.19 -5.45 7.10
C TRP A 38 6.89 -6.69 7.66
N ARG A 39 6.40 -7.89 7.33
CA ARG A 39 6.99 -9.13 7.83
C ARG A 39 8.45 -9.29 7.40
N GLY A 40 8.78 -8.86 6.18
CA GLY A 40 10.14 -8.99 5.67
C GLY A 40 11.14 -8.04 6.30
N LEU A 41 10.72 -6.86 6.72
CA LEU A 41 11.62 -5.81 7.22
C LEU A 41 11.52 -5.57 8.72
N ILE A 42 10.38 -5.80 9.32
CA ILE A 42 10.13 -5.46 10.73
C ILE A 42 9.96 -6.69 11.58
N GLY A 43 9.09 -7.60 11.16
CA GLY A 43 8.81 -8.81 11.91
C GLY A 43 7.33 -9.14 11.94
N ALA A 44 6.85 -9.72 13.05
CA ALA A 44 5.45 -10.12 13.16
C ALA A 44 4.52 -8.93 12.93
N GLU A 45 3.40 -9.19 12.29
CA GLU A 45 2.39 -8.15 12.07
C GLU A 45 1.84 -7.67 13.41
N PRO A 46 1.60 -6.35 13.56
CA PRO A 46 1.23 -5.79 14.87
C PRO A 46 -0.16 -6.20 15.36
N GLU A 47 -1.05 -6.58 14.44
CA GLU A 47 -2.37 -7.10 14.80
C GLU A 47 -2.86 -8.06 13.72
N ALA A 48 -3.77 -8.97 14.11
CA ALA A 48 -4.40 -9.85 13.15
C ALA A 48 -5.35 -9.04 12.28
N VAL A 49 -5.34 -9.33 10.98
CA VAL A 49 -6.25 -8.66 10.04
C VAL A 49 -7.54 -9.47 10.00
N PRO A 50 -8.69 -8.89 10.41
CA PRO A 50 -9.96 -9.60 10.30
C PRO A 50 -10.36 -9.76 8.83
N GLY A 51 -11.26 -10.69 8.56
CA GLY A 51 -11.82 -10.82 7.22
C GLY A 51 -12.40 -9.49 6.76
N TYR A 52 -12.17 -9.13 5.51
CA TYR A 52 -12.66 -7.88 4.95
C TYR A 52 -13.20 -8.12 3.54
N THR A 53 -14.08 -7.23 3.10
CA THR A 53 -14.59 -7.26 1.73
C THR A 53 -13.66 -6.48 0.81
N ALA A 54 -13.80 -6.70 -0.52
CA ALA A 54 -12.99 -5.99 -1.49
C ALA A 54 -13.23 -4.47 -1.46
N ASP A 55 -14.37 -4.03 -0.93
CA ASP A 55 -14.72 -2.61 -0.86
C ASP A 55 -14.37 -1.94 0.47
N TRP A 56 -13.79 -2.67 1.43
CA TRP A 56 -13.28 -2.12 2.68
C TRP A 56 -14.27 -1.24 3.43
N SER A 57 -15.45 -1.79 3.73
CA SER A 57 -16.48 -1.05 4.48
C SER A 57 -17.01 0.17 3.76
N GLU A 58 -16.92 0.21 2.43
CA GLU A 58 -17.43 1.33 1.65
C GLU A 58 -18.92 1.59 1.94
N ALA A 59 -19.69 0.52 2.14
CA ALA A 59 -21.11 0.62 2.45
C ALA A 59 -21.36 1.28 3.82
N SER A 60 -20.47 1.09 4.80
CA SER A 60 -20.61 1.70 6.13
C SER A 60 -20.00 3.09 6.21
N GLY A 61 -19.17 3.48 5.25
CA GLY A 61 -18.48 4.76 5.25
C GLY A 61 -17.33 4.86 6.24
N ARG A 62 -16.90 3.74 6.82
CA ARG A 62 -15.80 3.77 7.80
C ARG A 62 -14.44 3.74 7.10
N GLU A 63 -13.53 4.60 7.55
CA GLU A 63 -12.16 4.66 7.02
C GLU A 63 -11.26 3.66 7.74
N GLU A 64 -11.50 2.37 7.51
CA GLU A 64 -10.77 1.31 8.24
C GLU A 64 -9.30 1.22 7.85
N LEU A 65 -8.98 1.34 6.56
CA LEU A 65 -7.59 1.31 6.12
C LEU A 65 -6.83 2.53 6.64
N LEU A 66 -7.44 3.71 6.58
CA LEU A 66 -6.82 4.91 7.11
C LEU A 66 -6.55 4.77 8.61
N GLY A 67 -7.53 4.24 9.36
CA GLY A 67 -7.38 4.02 10.79
C GLY A 67 -6.22 3.08 11.11
N ALA A 68 -6.09 1.98 10.37
CA ALA A 68 -5.00 1.04 10.57
C ALA A 68 -3.65 1.66 10.23
N ALA A 69 -3.58 2.43 9.14
CA ALA A 69 -2.35 3.11 8.74
C ALA A 69 -1.90 4.11 9.81
N LEU A 70 -2.85 4.86 10.37
CA LEU A 70 -2.54 5.83 11.44
C LEU A 70 -2.03 5.15 12.71
N ARG A 71 -2.48 3.92 12.98
CA ARG A 71 -2.03 3.18 14.18
C ARG A 71 -0.63 2.61 14.03
N TRP A 72 -0.27 2.09 12.85
CA TRP A 72 0.92 1.25 12.69
C TRP A 72 2.01 1.84 11.82
N LEU A 73 1.69 2.81 10.97
CA LEU A 73 2.65 3.48 10.11
C LEU A 73 2.88 4.91 10.58
N VAL A 74 3.93 5.53 10.08
CA VAL A 74 4.29 6.92 10.44
C VAL A 74 3.69 7.86 9.41
N LEU A 75 2.76 8.70 9.84
CA LEU A 75 2.12 9.68 8.95
C LEU A 75 3.14 10.69 8.43
N LYS A 76 3.06 10.99 7.15
CA LYS A 76 3.90 11.98 6.49
C LYS A 76 3.05 13.03 5.78
N PRO A 77 3.60 14.24 5.54
CA PRO A 77 2.94 15.21 4.67
C PRO A 77 2.78 14.64 3.25
N LEU A 78 1.69 14.96 2.58
CA LEU A 78 1.46 14.49 1.21
C LEU A 78 2.50 15.02 0.23
N ASP A 79 3.04 16.20 0.48
CA ASP A 79 4.01 16.85 -0.38
C ASP A 79 5.47 16.52 -0.05
N ALA A 80 5.70 15.48 0.74
CA ALA A 80 7.05 15.03 1.10
C ALA A 80 7.32 13.61 0.58
N PRO A 81 7.28 13.39 -0.76
CA PRO A 81 7.45 12.05 -1.31
C PRO A 81 8.83 11.49 -1.11
N ALA A 82 8.89 10.20 -0.80
CA ALA A 82 10.15 9.46 -0.70
C ALA A 82 9.92 8.03 -1.18
N ALA A 83 10.96 7.42 -1.76
CA ALA A 83 10.91 6.02 -2.12
C ALA A 83 10.71 5.18 -0.84
N GLY A 84 9.79 4.22 -0.91
CA GLY A 84 9.42 3.40 0.24
C GLY A 84 8.17 3.87 0.96
N ASP A 85 7.61 5.02 0.59
CA ASP A 85 6.38 5.50 1.21
C ASP A 85 5.20 4.58 0.88
N VAL A 86 4.33 4.38 1.86
CA VAL A 86 3.03 3.72 1.66
C VAL A 86 2.04 4.80 1.24
N LEU A 87 1.35 4.57 0.14
CA LEU A 87 0.36 5.48 -0.41
C LEU A 87 -1.03 4.90 -0.19
N LEU A 88 -1.93 5.71 0.36
CA LEU A 88 -3.33 5.35 0.55
C LEU A 88 -4.17 6.14 -0.44
N PHE A 89 -4.99 5.44 -1.22
CA PHE A 89 -5.77 6.03 -2.30
C PHE A 89 -7.26 5.98 -2.00
N ARG A 90 -7.95 7.06 -2.33
CA ARG A 90 -9.41 7.11 -2.39
C ARG A 90 -9.80 7.00 -3.87
N MET A 91 -10.37 5.88 -4.24
CA MET A 91 -10.60 5.56 -5.66
C MET A 91 -11.74 6.38 -6.26
N ARG A 92 -12.70 6.78 -5.43
CA ARG A 92 -13.82 7.63 -5.86
C ARG A 92 -14.04 8.73 -4.85
N GLU A 93 -14.39 9.92 -5.33
CA GLU A 93 -14.75 11.03 -4.47
C GLU A 93 -15.95 10.65 -3.60
N GLY A 94 -15.88 10.98 -2.32
CA GLY A 94 -16.93 10.65 -1.35
C GLY A 94 -16.90 9.22 -0.82
N ALA A 95 -16.06 8.34 -1.39
CA ALA A 95 -15.93 6.96 -0.92
C ALA A 95 -14.79 6.85 0.09
N VAL A 96 -14.75 5.74 0.85
CA VAL A 96 -13.65 5.46 1.76
C VAL A 96 -12.37 5.17 0.98
N ALA A 97 -11.21 5.42 1.58
CA ALA A 97 -9.92 5.02 1.02
C ALA A 97 -9.82 3.49 1.11
N LYS A 98 -9.50 2.84 -0.01
CA LYS A 98 -9.51 1.38 -0.06
C LYS A 98 -8.40 0.75 -0.90
N HIS A 99 -7.46 1.54 -1.40
CA HIS A 99 -6.34 1.01 -2.17
C HIS A 99 -5.03 1.50 -1.60
N LEU A 100 -4.03 0.63 -1.63
CA LEU A 100 -2.69 0.87 -1.10
C LEU A 100 -1.64 0.57 -2.14
N GLY A 101 -0.52 1.28 -2.07
CA GLY A 101 0.65 1.00 -2.88
C GLY A 101 1.90 1.49 -2.18
N ILE A 102 3.05 1.20 -2.78
CA ILE A 102 4.35 1.62 -2.25
C ILE A 102 5.06 2.43 -3.32
N GLN A 103 5.41 3.67 -3.01
CA GLN A 103 6.13 4.51 -3.96
C GLN A 103 7.55 3.98 -4.16
N SER A 104 7.92 3.72 -5.41
CA SER A 104 9.23 3.15 -5.73
C SER A 104 10.19 4.19 -6.32
N GLU A 105 9.66 5.16 -7.07
CA GLU A 105 10.47 6.23 -7.65
C GLU A 105 9.81 7.57 -7.37
N THR A 106 10.63 8.61 -7.21
CA THR A 106 10.19 9.99 -7.04
C THR A 106 10.73 10.84 -8.19
N GLY A 107 10.44 12.14 -8.19
CA GLY A 107 10.95 13.05 -9.21
C GLY A 107 10.03 13.16 -10.42
N ASP A 108 10.61 13.34 -11.60
CA ASP A 108 9.86 13.63 -12.82
C ASP A 108 9.04 12.46 -13.34
N GLU A 109 9.49 11.24 -13.06
CA GLU A 109 8.79 10.03 -13.50
C GLU A 109 8.50 9.14 -12.29
N PRO A 110 7.59 9.57 -11.39
CA PRO A 110 7.31 8.79 -10.19
C PRO A 110 6.61 7.47 -10.54
N ARG A 111 6.90 6.45 -9.75
CA ARG A 111 6.34 5.11 -9.94
C ARG A 111 5.91 4.53 -8.60
N PHE A 112 5.01 3.57 -8.64
CA PHE A 112 4.57 2.87 -7.43
C PHE A 112 4.28 1.39 -7.71
N ILE A 113 4.40 0.59 -6.67
CA ILE A 113 4.18 -0.86 -6.72
C ILE A 113 2.87 -1.14 -6.00
N HIS A 114 1.98 -1.87 -6.65
CA HIS A 114 0.68 -2.18 -6.05
C HIS A 114 0.08 -3.46 -6.61
N ALA A 115 -0.79 -4.08 -5.80
CA ALA A 115 -1.61 -5.22 -6.22
C ALA A 115 -3.01 -4.68 -6.53
N TYR A 116 -3.44 -4.81 -7.77
CA TYR A 116 -4.70 -4.26 -8.25
C TYR A 116 -5.62 -5.38 -8.71
N ALA A 117 -6.90 -5.29 -8.37
CA ALA A 117 -7.86 -6.36 -8.70
C ALA A 117 -7.83 -6.70 -10.19
N GLY A 118 -7.68 -8.00 -10.47
CA GLY A 118 -7.56 -8.50 -11.84
C GLY A 118 -6.16 -8.45 -12.43
N HIS A 119 -5.17 -7.96 -11.66
CA HIS A 119 -3.78 -7.84 -12.10
C HIS A 119 -2.83 -8.36 -11.03
N ALA A 120 -1.73 -8.97 -11.46
CA ALA A 120 -0.63 -9.29 -10.56
C ALA A 120 -0.04 -7.99 -9.99
N VAL A 121 0.84 -8.12 -9.00
CA VAL A 121 1.59 -6.99 -8.48
C VAL A 121 2.41 -6.39 -9.61
N VAL A 122 2.27 -5.09 -9.82
CA VAL A 122 2.96 -4.37 -10.90
C VAL A 122 3.58 -3.08 -10.36
N GLU A 123 4.61 -2.62 -11.06
CA GLU A 123 5.19 -1.30 -10.81
C GLU A 123 4.72 -0.39 -11.94
N SER A 124 3.89 0.58 -11.59
CA SER A 124 3.19 1.44 -12.55
C SER A 124 3.63 2.88 -12.45
N PRO A 125 3.53 3.67 -13.53
CA PRO A 125 3.70 5.11 -13.40
C PRO A 125 2.69 5.69 -12.41
N LEU A 126 3.15 6.57 -11.53
CA LEU A 126 2.26 7.32 -10.64
C LEU A 126 1.77 8.54 -11.43
N SER A 127 0.90 8.27 -12.39
CA SER A 127 0.36 9.28 -13.29
C SER A 127 -0.55 10.27 -12.56
N ASP A 128 -0.88 11.38 -13.20
CA ASP A 128 -1.74 12.39 -12.58
C ASP A 128 -3.08 11.83 -12.08
N PRO A 129 -3.80 10.97 -12.83
CA PRO A 129 -5.02 10.38 -12.30
C PRO A 129 -4.80 9.59 -11.02
N TRP A 130 -3.71 8.83 -10.91
CA TRP A 130 -3.37 8.11 -9.68
C TRP A 130 -2.96 9.07 -8.57
N ALA A 131 -2.07 10.03 -8.87
CA ALA A 131 -1.57 10.98 -7.88
C ALA A 131 -2.70 11.75 -7.22
N ARG A 132 -3.73 12.13 -7.99
CA ARG A 132 -4.88 12.87 -7.46
C ARG A 132 -5.74 12.05 -6.50
N LYS A 133 -5.59 10.73 -6.48
CA LYS A 133 -6.35 9.85 -5.59
C LYS A 133 -5.65 9.61 -4.25
N ILE A 134 -4.41 10.07 -4.09
CA ILE A 134 -3.66 9.89 -2.84
C ILE A 134 -4.30 10.74 -1.75
N VAL A 135 -4.68 10.11 -0.65
CA VAL A 135 -5.25 10.80 0.52
C VAL A 135 -4.40 10.60 1.77
N GLY A 136 -3.40 9.75 1.72
CA GLY A 136 -2.48 9.53 2.82
C GLY A 136 -1.12 9.08 2.33
N ARG A 137 -0.08 9.52 3.04
CA ARG A 137 1.30 9.12 2.78
C ARG A 137 1.92 8.73 4.12
N PHE A 138 2.58 7.58 4.14
CA PHE A 138 3.11 7.02 5.38
C PHE A 138 4.49 6.42 5.15
N ALA A 139 5.26 6.29 6.21
CA ALA A 139 6.52 5.53 6.19
C ALA A 139 6.37 4.30 7.07
N PHE A 140 7.07 3.22 6.72
CA PHE A 140 7.20 2.09 7.64
C PHE A 140 8.04 2.55 8.84
N PRO A 141 7.71 2.09 10.07
CA PRO A 141 8.45 2.50 11.27
C PRO A 141 9.76 1.71 11.41
N LEU A 142 10.67 1.92 10.48
CA LEU A 142 11.97 1.26 10.48
C LEU A 142 12.91 1.99 11.42
N LYS A 143 13.74 1.21 12.14
CA LYS A 143 14.79 1.78 12.97
C LYS A 143 15.97 2.09 12.08
N GLY A 144 16.39 3.35 12.14
CA GLY A 144 17.39 3.90 11.26
C GLY A 144 18.82 3.47 11.44
#